data_12ba1a14471369963ae5e2fe2c27f0e2
#
_entry.id   12ba1a14471369963ae5e2fe2c27f0e2
#
_cell.length_a   1.000
_cell.length_b   1.000
_cell.length_c   1.000
_cell.angle_alpha   90.00
_cell.angle_beta   90.00
_cell.angle_gamma   90.00
#
_symmetry.space_group_name_H-M   'P 1'
#
loop_
_entity.id
_entity.type
_entity.pdbx_description
1 polymer ?
#
loop_
_entity_poly.entity_id
_entity_poly.type
_entity_poly.pdbx_seq_one_letter_code
_entity_poly.pdbx_strand_id
1 'polypeptide(L)'
;MKKNYIFYTLFFLFSFSINSQVVLGDGDILNSNVPIEAYYGYSYSQTIYKSSQINASGSITGVSYTATPSTTLTTSGQWVVYVGLTEKETFESTSDWIPISELSQVYAATAEAPTTISEEGVVTITFDAPFEYDGSSNLVIAVEENQDGYDSSSDDFYSTEADQIASIYYYSD
;
A
#
# COMPACT_ATOMS: atom_id res chain seq x y z
N MET A 1 -10.45 -60.83 -34.04
CA MET A 1 -10.63 -60.05 -32.78
C MET A 1 -10.02 -58.67 -33.01
N LYS A 2 -10.83 -57.60 -33.07
CA LYS A 2 -10.33 -56.21 -33.19
C LYS A 2 -10.10 -55.69 -31.78
N LYS A 3 -8.87 -55.28 -31.44
CA LYS A 3 -8.53 -54.63 -30.18
C LYS A 3 -8.80 -53.13 -30.30
N ASN A 4 -9.76 -52.63 -29.50
CA ASN A 4 -10.01 -51.20 -29.37
C ASN A 4 -9.08 -50.64 -28.31
N TYR A 5 -8.23 -49.67 -28.69
CA TYR A 5 -7.42 -48.90 -27.75
C TYR A 5 -8.15 -47.60 -27.43
N ILE A 6 -8.49 -47.36 -26.14
CA ILE A 6 -8.99 -46.09 -25.64
C ILE A 6 -7.81 -45.24 -25.21
N PHE A 7 -7.62 -44.13 -25.90
CA PHE A 7 -6.60 -43.14 -25.58
C PHE A 7 -7.20 -42.13 -24.62
N TYR A 8 -6.76 -42.12 -23.34
CA TYR A 8 -7.10 -41.07 -22.40
C TYR A 8 -6.13 -39.91 -22.57
N THR A 9 -6.60 -38.79 -23.14
CA THR A 9 -5.84 -37.53 -23.15
C THR A 9 -6.03 -36.85 -21.81
N LEU A 10 -4.99 -36.87 -20.96
CA LEU A 10 -4.95 -36.13 -19.71
C LEU A 10 -4.72 -34.66 -20.04
N PHE A 11 -5.77 -33.84 -19.90
CA PHE A 11 -5.67 -32.39 -20.09
C PHE A 11 -5.11 -31.77 -18.79
N PHE A 12 -3.82 -31.36 -18.84
CA PHE A 12 -3.18 -30.66 -17.74
C PHE A 12 -3.59 -29.17 -17.83
N LEU A 13 -4.52 -28.73 -16.98
CA LEU A 13 -4.84 -27.31 -16.82
C LEU A 13 -3.69 -26.64 -16.08
N PHE A 14 -2.83 -25.95 -16.81
CA PHE A 14 -1.86 -25.03 -16.21
C PHE A 14 -2.60 -23.75 -15.81
N SER A 15 -2.80 -23.53 -14.52
CA SER A 15 -3.24 -22.25 -13.99
C SER A 15 -2.05 -21.28 -14.01
N PHE A 16 -2.06 -20.33 -14.94
CA PHE A 16 -1.13 -19.19 -14.91
C PHE A 16 -1.71 -18.16 -13.95
N SER A 17 -1.04 -17.91 -12.83
CA SER A 17 -1.29 -16.73 -12.01
C SER A 17 -0.72 -15.52 -12.73
N ILE A 18 -1.59 -14.67 -13.28
CA ILE A 18 -1.20 -13.37 -13.83
C ILE A 18 -1.19 -12.41 -12.64
N ASN A 19 0.00 -11.96 -12.23
CA ASN A 19 0.11 -10.83 -11.32
C ASN A 19 -0.19 -9.57 -12.13
N SER A 20 -1.25 -8.86 -11.77
CA SER A 20 -1.59 -7.55 -12.34
C SER A 20 -1.17 -6.48 -11.33
N GLN A 21 -0.39 -5.51 -11.78
CA GLN A 21 -0.12 -4.30 -11.01
C GLN A 21 -1.15 -3.25 -11.39
N VAL A 22 -1.78 -2.63 -10.39
CA VAL A 22 -2.62 -1.45 -10.54
C VAL A 22 -1.79 -0.23 -10.15
N VAL A 23 -1.68 0.73 -11.06
CA VAL A 23 -1.01 2.01 -10.78
C VAL A 23 -2.10 3.04 -10.52
N LEU A 24 -2.00 3.75 -9.40
CA LEU A 24 -2.96 4.76 -8.99
C LEU A 24 -2.29 6.14 -9.01
N GLY A 25 -2.89 7.05 -9.77
CA GLY A 25 -2.42 8.42 -9.92
C GLY A 25 -1.22 8.59 -10.87
N ASP A 26 -0.84 9.82 -11.07
CA ASP A 26 0.22 10.23 -12.02
C ASP A 26 1.56 10.49 -11.34
N GLY A 27 1.57 10.66 -9.98
CA GLY A 27 2.77 10.91 -9.21
C GLY A 27 3.46 12.22 -9.59
N ASP A 28 2.69 13.28 -9.77
CA ASP A 28 3.16 14.57 -10.32
C ASP A 28 3.40 15.64 -9.26
N ILE A 29 3.03 15.38 -7.99
CA ILE A 29 3.30 16.28 -6.87
C ILE A 29 4.16 15.59 -5.80
N LEU A 30 4.91 16.42 -5.06
CA LEU A 30 5.68 15.97 -3.91
C LEU A 30 4.84 16.14 -2.63
N ASN A 31 4.92 15.16 -1.75
CA ASN A 31 4.21 15.16 -0.47
C ASN A 31 5.10 14.59 0.62
N SER A 32 5.35 15.38 1.66
CA SER A 32 6.14 14.96 2.82
C SER A 32 5.32 14.23 3.89
N ASN A 33 3.98 14.20 3.78
CA ASN A 33 3.12 13.73 4.87
C ASN A 33 2.53 12.34 4.63
N VAL A 34 2.53 11.85 3.38
CA VAL A 34 2.02 10.53 3.01
C VAL A 34 2.95 9.81 2.05
N PRO A 35 3.19 8.51 2.22
CA PRO A 35 2.59 7.60 3.20
C PRO A 35 3.06 7.81 4.64
N ILE A 36 4.21 8.44 4.86
CA ILE A 36 4.77 8.82 6.17
C ILE A 36 5.31 10.24 6.11
N GLU A 37 5.52 10.85 7.29
CA GLU A 37 6.30 12.09 7.46
C GLU A 37 7.64 11.74 8.12
N ALA A 38 8.69 11.57 7.30
CA ALA A 38 9.99 11.06 7.73
C ALA A 38 10.79 12.05 8.60
N TYR A 39 10.40 13.33 8.65
CA TYR A 39 11.07 14.35 9.46
C TYR A 39 10.68 14.30 10.94
N TYR A 40 9.63 13.60 11.30
CA TYR A 40 9.18 13.42 12.69
C TYR A 40 9.40 11.98 13.14
N GLY A 41 9.58 11.79 14.46
CA GLY A 41 9.85 10.47 15.02
C GLY A 41 8.69 9.48 14.91
N TYR A 42 7.47 10.00 14.74
CA TYR A 42 6.27 9.17 14.61
C TYR A 42 5.31 9.79 13.63
N SER A 43 4.80 9.00 12.72
CA SER A 43 3.75 9.44 11.79
C SER A 43 2.68 8.37 11.56
N TYR A 44 1.46 8.82 11.26
CA TYR A 44 0.35 7.97 10.89
C TYR A 44 -0.45 8.63 9.78
N SER A 45 -0.75 7.89 8.74
CA SER A 45 -1.59 8.36 7.64
C SER A 45 -2.66 7.35 7.27
N GLN A 46 -3.74 7.84 6.68
CA GLN A 46 -4.74 7.03 6.00
C GLN A 46 -5.03 7.64 4.64
N THR A 47 -5.12 6.80 3.61
CA THR A 47 -5.49 7.20 2.25
C THR A 47 -6.61 6.31 1.74
N ILE A 48 -7.68 6.93 1.21
CA ILE A 48 -8.79 6.25 0.55
C ILE A 48 -8.53 6.19 -0.96
N TYR A 49 -8.60 5.01 -1.52
CA TYR A 49 -8.55 4.74 -2.96
C TYR A 49 -9.92 4.27 -3.41
N LYS A 50 -10.54 5.01 -4.32
CA LYS A 50 -11.89 4.68 -4.82
C LYS A 50 -11.86 3.41 -5.67
N SER A 51 -12.87 2.57 -5.54
CA SER A 51 -13.02 1.36 -6.36
C SER A 51 -13.00 1.67 -7.87
N SER A 52 -13.54 2.81 -8.26
CA SER A 52 -13.51 3.29 -9.64
C SER A 52 -12.10 3.63 -10.17
N GLN A 53 -11.17 3.98 -9.29
CA GLN A 53 -9.75 4.21 -9.63
C GLN A 53 -8.99 2.89 -9.70
N ILE A 54 -9.26 1.98 -8.75
CA ILE A 54 -8.61 0.66 -8.68
C ILE A 54 -9.04 -0.21 -9.88
N ASN A 55 -10.33 -0.22 -10.20
CA ASN A 55 -10.94 -0.95 -11.32
C ASN A 55 -10.43 -2.40 -11.49
N ALA A 56 -10.23 -3.08 -10.39
CA ALA A 56 -9.76 -4.45 -10.29
C ALA A 56 -10.37 -5.13 -9.06
N SER A 57 -10.23 -6.43 -8.94
CA SER A 57 -10.61 -7.22 -7.76
C SER A 57 -9.65 -8.39 -7.60
N GLY A 58 -9.65 -8.99 -6.42
CA GLY A 58 -8.83 -10.16 -6.10
C GLY A 58 -7.82 -9.88 -4.99
N SER A 59 -6.85 -10.76 -4.83
CA SER A 59 -5.88 -10.69 -3.74
C SER A 59 -4.84 -9.59 -3.97
N ILE A 60 -4.78 -8.62 -3.06
CA ILE A 60 -3.69 -7.62 -3.00
C ILE A 60 -2.57 -8.25 -2.17
N THR A 61 -1.39 -8.34 -2.75
CA THR A 61 -0.21 -8.96 -2.13
C THR A 61 0.85 -7.95 -1.67
N GLY A 62 0.62 -6.67 -1.95
CA GLY A 62 1.54 -5.61 -1.54
C GLY A 62 1.16 -4.26 -2.13
N VAL A 63 1.87 -3.23 -1.68
CA VAL A 63 1.78 -1.87 -2.19
C VAL A 63 3.18 -1.31 -2.41
N SER A 64 3.30 -0.33 -3.31
CA SER A 64 4.56 0.36 -3.53
C SER A 64 4.34 1.87 -3.57
N TYR A 65 5.33 2.60 -3.06
CA TYR A 65 5.38 4.06 -3.06
C TYR A 65 6.65 4.52 -3.75
N THR A 66 6.55 5.54 -4.59
CA THR A 66 7.71 6.14 -5.24
C THR A 66 8.16 7.33 -4.41
N ALA A 67 9.40 7.30 -3.98
CA ALA A 67 10.06 8.37 -3.23
C ALA A 67 10.92 9.25 -4.14
N THR A 68 11.30 10.44 -3.67
CA THR A 68 12.26 11.26 -4.39
C THR A 68 13.66 10.62 -4.35
N PRO A 69 14.54 10.92 -5.30
CA PRO A 69 15.89 10.33 -5.34
C PRO A 69 16.78 10.63 -4.12
N SER A 70 16.43 11.64 -3.33
CA SER A 70 17.15 12.02 -2.10
C SER A 70 16.58 11.37 -0.85
N THR A 71 15.38 10.78 -0.91
CA THR A 71 14.70 10.22 0.24
C THR A 71 15.48 9.03 0.82
N THR A 72 15.59 9.03 2.14
CA THR A 72 16.17 7.93 2.93
C THR A 72 15.17 7.47 3.98
N LEU A 73 15.33 6.25 4.50
CA LEU A 73 14.55 5.70 5.62
C LEU A 73 15.50 5.18 6.70
N THR A 74 16.56 5.96 7.00
CA THR A 74 17.60 5.55 7.94
C THR A 74 17.05 5.41 9.37
N THR A 75 16.20 6.35 9.75
CA THR A 75 15.56 6.44 11.07
C THR A 75 14.03 6.51 11.01
N SER A 76 13.43 6.20 9.86
CA SER A 76 11.98 6.15 9.64
C SER A 76 11.54 4.89 8.89
N GLY A 77 12.21 3.77 9.15
CA GLY A 77 11.97 2.50 8.47
C GLY A 77 11.06 1.51 9.21
N GLN A 78 10.55 1.82 10.41
CA GLN A 78 9.68 0.88 11.14
C GLN A 78 8.21 1.10 10.83
N TRP A 79 7.83 0.73 9.60
CA TRP A 79 6.46 0.87 9.13
C TRP A 79 5.57 -0.29 9.55
N VAL A 80 4.33 0.04 9.92
CA VAL A 80 3.23 -0.91 10.02
C VAL A 80 2.16 -0.49 9.02
N VAL A 81 1.71 -1.43 8.20
CA VAL A 81 0.70 -1.15 7.16
C VAL A 81 -0.58 -1.92 7.46
N TYR A 82 -1.68 -1.20 7.36
CA TYR A 82 -3.02 -1.73 7.54
C TYR A 82 -3.84 -1.48 6.27
N VAL A 83 -4.75 -2.39 5.97
CA VAL A 83 -5.67 -2.30 4.83
C VAL A 83 -7.08 -2.61 5.27
N GLY A 84 -8.06 -1.91 4.72
CA GLY A 84 -9.48 -2.16 4.99
C GLY A 84 -10.37 -1.76 3.83
N LEU A 85 -11.62 -2.23 3.88
CA LEU A 85 -12.68 -1.79 2.98
C LEU A 85 -13.47 -0.66 3.64
N THR A 86 -13.96 0.29 2.83
CA THR A 86 -14.75 1.41 3.34
C THR A 86 -15.77 1.86 2.31
N GLU A 87 -16.92 2.33 2.79
CA GLU A 87 -17.92 3.01 1.98
C GLU A 87 -17.60 4.51 1.79
N LYS A 88 -16.63 5.05 2.56
CA LYS A 88 -16.21 6.44 2.42
C LYS A 88 -15.53 6.66 1.07
N GLU A 89 -15.91 7.72 0.37
CA GLU A 89 -15.23 8.18 -0.85
C GLU A 89 -14.15 9.23 -0.55
N THR A 90 -14.24 9.86 0.61
CA THR A 90 -13.37 10.93 1.08
C THR A 90 -13.47 11.04 2.60
N PHE A 91 -12.48 11.65 3.23
CA PHE A 91 -12.59 12.08 4.63
C PHE A 91 -13.36 13.40 4.72
N GLU A 92 -14.18 13.55 5.74
CA GLU A 92 -14.96 14.78 5.99
C GLU A 92 -14.09 15.88 6.64
N SER A 93 -13.03 15.49 7.33
CA SER A 93 -12.08 16.39 8.00
C SER A 93 -10.74 15.68 8.22
N THR A 94 -9.72 16.42 8.65
CA THR A 94 -8.40 15.89 9.02
C THR A 94 -8.39 15.04 10.30
N SER A 95 -9.52 14.91 10.97
CA SER A 95 -9.70 14.05 12.15
C SER A 95 -10.74 12.94 11.96
N ASP A 96 -11.18 12.71 10.73
CA ASP A 96 -12.18 11.71 10.36
C ASP A 96 -11.56 10.32 10.15
N TRP A 97 -10.81 9.84 11.13
CA TRP A 97 -10.09 8.58 11.09
C TRP A 97 -11.02 7.37 10.99
N ILE A 98 -10.70 6.43 10.11
CA ILE A 98 -11.27 5.08 10.14
C ILE A 98 -10.59 4.35 11.32
N PRO A 99 -11.38 3.78 12.26
CA PRO A 99 -10.80 3.09 13.41
C PRO A 99 -9.85 1.95 12.99
N ILE A 100 -8.69 1.86 13.62
CA ILE A 100 -7.69 0.82 13.32
C ILE A 100 -8.26 -0.59 13.55
N SER A 101 -9.25 -0.73 14.42
CA SER A 101 -9.96 -1.99 14.67
C SER A 101 -10.81 -2.47 13.49
N GLU A 102 -11.05 -1.60 12.50
CA GLU A 102 -11.75 -1.92 11.25
C GLU A 102 -10.77 -2.27 10.12
N LEU A 103 -9.47 -2.15 10.37
CA LEU A 103 -8.40 -2.43 9.42
C LEU A 103 -7.68 -3.73 9.78
N SER A 104 -7.14 -4.39 8.78
CA SER A 104 -6.29 -5.57 8.91
C SER A 104 -4.83 -5.17 8.79
N GLN A 105 -4.01 -5.48 9.79
CA GLN A 105 -2.57 -5.34 9.66
C GLN A 105 -2.07 -6.35 8.63
N VAL A 106 -1.34 -5.88 7.64
CA VAL A 106 -0.84 -6.68 6.52
C VAL A 106 0.68 -6.71 6.44
N TYR A 107 1.35 -5.80 7.16
CA TYR A 107 2.81 -5.73 7.22
C TYR A 107 3.26 -5.04 8.52
N ALA A 108 4.39 -5.50 9.06
CA ALA A 108 5.07 -4.81 10.15
C ALA A 108 6.59 -4.97 10.00
N ALA A 109 7.28 -3.85 9.79
CA ALA A 109 8.75 -3.82 9.85
C ALA A 109 9.24 -3.95 11.28
N THR A 110 10.48 -4.40 11.44
CA THR A 110 11.19 -4.46 12.72
C THR A 110 12.52 -3.73 12.61
N ALA A 111 13.18 -3.50 13.75
CA ALA A 111 14.52 -2.90 13.75
C ALA A 111 15.56 -3.74 12.99
N GLU A 112 15.39 -5.08 12.96
CA GLU A 112 16.26 -6.01 12.25
C GLU A 112 15.91 -6.15 10.77
N ALA A 113 14.68 -5.82 10.39
CA ALA A 113 14.14 -5.87 9.04
C ALA A 113 13.30 -4.61 8.75
N PRO A 114 13.94 -3.43 8.64
CA PRO A 114 13.24 -2.19 8.38
C PRO A 114 12.72 -2.13 6.94
N THR A 115 11.72 -1.29 6.73
CA THR A 115 11.32 -0.86 5.39
C THR A 115 12.48 -0.15 4.71
N THR A 116 12.70 -0.43 3.44
CA THR A 116 13.83 0.13 2.67
C THR A 116 13.36 0.71 1.34
N ILE A 117 14.19 1.62 0.79
CA ILE A 117 14.01 2.17 -0.55
C ILE A 117 14.96 1.44 -1.51
N SER A 118 14.48 1.04 -2.69
CA SER A 118 15.32 0.49 -3.74
C SER A 118 16.20 1.58 -4.40
N GLU A 119 17.18 1.17 -5.21
CA GLU A 119 18.02 2.10 -5.97
C GLU A 119 17.20 2.94 -6.98
N GLU A 120 16.04 2.44 -7.41
CA GLU A 120 15.12 3.18 -8.27
C GLU A 120 14.21 4.17 -7.52
N GLY A 121 14.36 4.30 -6.20
CA GLY A 121 13.55 5.19 -5.38
C GLY A 121 12.16 4.63 -5.04
N VAL A 122 11.99 3.31 -5.01
CA VAL A 122 10.71 2.68 -4.71
C VAL A 122 10.75 1.96 -3.37
N VAL A 123 9.78 2.27 -2.51
CA VAL A 123 9.47 1.47 -1.32
C VAL A 123 8.45 0.42 -1.72
N THR A 124 8.80 -0.86 -1.56
CA THR A 124 7.90 -1.98 -1.83
C THR A 124 7.57 -2.71 -0.54
N ILE A 125 6.30 -2.75 -0.21
CA ILE A 125 5.74 -3.48 0.94
C ILE A 125 5.09 -4.75 0.41
N THR A 126 5.67 -5.90 0.71
CA THR A 126 5.03 -7.20 0.46
C THR A 126 4.24 -7.59 1.70
N PHE A 127 2.96 -7.88 1.55
CA PHE A 127 2.09 -8.24 2.66
C PHE A 127 2.43 -9.61 3.23
N ASP A 128 2.36 -9.75 4.54
CA ASP A 128 2.54 -11.03 5.26
C ASP A 128 1.51 -12.08 4.86
N ALA A 129 0.29 -11.61 4.54
CA ALA A 129 -0.79 -12.40 3.96
C ALA A 129 -1.57 -11.55 2.95
N PRO A 130 -2.04 -12.13 1.84
CA PRO A 130 -2.84 -11.40 0.86
C PRO A 130 -4.11 -10.81 1.49
N PHE A 131 -4.48 -9.60 1.06
CA PHE A 131 -5.74 -8.96 1.41
C PHE A 131 -6.75 -9.17 0.27
N GLU A 132 -7.90 -9.78 0.56
CA GLU A 132 -8.93 -10.06 -0.44
C GLU A 132 -9.76 -8.80 -0.70
N TYR A 133 -9.57 -8.21 -1.87
CA TYR A 133 -10.27 -7.01 -2.32
C TYR A 133 -11.48 -7.38 -3.18
N ASP A 134 -12.66 -6.89 -2.81
CA ASP A 134 -13.93 -7.24 -3.45
C ASP A 134 -14.17 -6.55 -4.81
N GLY A 135 -13.39 -5.50 -5.14
CA GLY A 135 -13.51 -4.73 -6.38
C GLY A 135 -14.69 -3.75 -6.42
N SER A 136 -15.46 -3.63 -5.35
CA SER A 136 -16.66 -2.78 -5.27
C SER A 136 -16.60 -1.73 -4.17
N SER A 137 -16.08 -2.07 -3.01
CA SER A 137 -15.84 -1.14 -1.92
C SER A 137 -14.61 -0.26 -2.21
N ASN A 138 -14.53 0.90 -1.59
CA ASN A 138 -13.30 1.68 -1.59
C ASN A 138 -12.28 1.02 -0.65
N LEU A 139 -11.00 1.21 -0.97
CA LEU A 139 -9.89 0.67 -0.19
C LEU A 139 -9.29 1.78 0.66
N VAL A 140 -9.08 1.53 1.94
CA VAL A 140 -8.25 2.39 2.78
C VAL A 140 -6.93 1.69 3.07
N ILE A 141 -5.83 2.42 2.92
CA ILE A 141 -4.50 1.99 3.34
C ILE A 141 -4.05 2.96 4.41
N ALA A 142 -3.65 2.42 5.56
CA ALA A 142 -3.04 3.18 6.63
C ALA A 142 -1.57 2.77 6.79
N VAL A 143 -0.71 3.75 7.01
CA VAL A 143 0.71 3.53 7.27
C VAL A 143 1.05 4.23 8.58
N GLU A 144 1.66 3.49 9.47
CA GLU A 144 2.21 3.96 10.75
C GLU A 144 3.72 3.82 10.70
N GLU A 145 4.43 4.86 11.06
CA GLU A 145 5.88 4.85 11.23
C GLU A 145 6.18 5.06 12.72
N ASN A 146 6.99 4.16 13.30
CA ASN A 146 7.16 4.04 14.76
C ASN A 146 8.62 4.05 15.20
N GLN A 147 9.55 4.44 14.35
CA GLN A 147 10.97 4.52 14.71
C GLN A 147 11.30 5.86 15.34
N ASP A 148 11.85 5.85 16.54
CA ASP A 148 12.37 7.06 17.17
C ASP A 148 13.53 7.65 16.36
N GLY A 149 13.48 8.94 16.10
CA GLY A 149 14.46 9.67 15.29
C GLY A 149 13.78 10.48 14.19
N TYR A 150 14.56 10.93 13.22
CA TYR A 150 14.06 11.65 12.05
C TYR A 150 15.06 11.55 10.89
N ASP A 151 14.58 11.56 9.69
CA ASP A 151 15.36 11.71 8.47
C ASP A 151 15.27 13.16 7.97
N SER A 152 15.41 13.42 6.69
CA SER A 152 15.43 14.79 6.18
C SER A 152 14.04 15.34 5.92
N SER A 153 13.84 16.64 6.14
CA SER A 153 12.62 17.35 5.73
C SER A 153 12.42 17.45 4.21
N SER A 154 13.34 16.92 3.41
CA SER A 154 13.24 16.78 1.96
C SER A 154 13.02 15.34 1.51
N ASP A 155 12.72 14.46 2.45
CA ASP A 155 12.41 13.05 2.18
C ASP A 155 10.93 12.92 1.83
N ASP A 156 10.63 13.15 0.55
CA ASP A 156 9.27 13.24 0.03
C ASP A 156 8.91 12.00 -0.81
N PHE A 157 7.61 11.81 -0.96
CA PHE A 157 7.03 10.80 -1.86
C PHE A 157 6.25 11.47 -2.98
N TYR A 158 6.20 10.81 -4.13
CA TYR A 158 5.36 11.25 -5.23
C TYR A 158 3.90 10.90 -4.97
N SER A 159 3.03 11.87 -5.13
CA SER A 159 1.58 11.79 -4.92
C SER A 159 0.85 12.37 -6.13
N THR A 160 -0.45 12.23 -6.14
CA THR A 160 -1.34 12.83 -7.15
C THR A 160 -2.35 13.72 -6.44
N GLU A 161 -2.60 14.90 -7.00
CA GLU A 161 -3.60 15.82 -6.47
C GLU A 161 -5.01 15.19 -6.53
N ALA A 162 -5.79 15.41 -5.49
CA ALA A 162 -7.16 14.96 -5.40
C ALA A 162 -8.12 16.16 -5.17
N ASP A 163 -9.28 16.12 -5.81
CA ASP A 163 -10.30 17.18 -5.67
C ASP A 163 -10.93 17.24 -4.26
N GLN A 164 -10.70 16.21 -3.44
CA GLN A 164 -11.28 16.05 -2.11
C GLN A 164 -10.23 15.52 -1.14
N ILE A 165 -10.55 15.47 0.14
CA ILE A 165 -9.64 14.94 1.18
C ILE A 165 -9.54 13.41 1.04
N ALA A 166 -8.62 12.96 0.19
CA ALA A 166 -8.34 11.53 -0.02
C ALA A 166 -7.40 10.97 1.04
N SER A 167 -6.56 11.80 1.65
CA SER A 167 -5.59 11.41 2.68
C SER A 167 -5.69 12.30 3.90
N ILE A 168 -5.49 11.72 5.07
CA ILE A 168 -5.31 12.43 6.34
C ILE A 168 -4.06 11.88 7.03
N TYR A 169 -3.40 12.72 7.82
CA TYR A 169 -2.17 12.36 8.49
C TYR A 169 -2.02 13.06 9.84
N TYR A 170 -1.18 12.49 10.67
CA TYR A 170 -0.72 13.03 11.95
C TYR A 170 0.74 12.66 12.16
N TYR A 171 1.51 13.53 12.78
CA TYR A 171 2.88 13.27 13.17
C TYR A 171 3.21 13.90 14.53
N SER A 172 4.21 13.38 15.20
CA SER A 172 4.71 13.88 16.49
C SER A 172 6.17 13.47 16.71
N ASP A 173 6.86 14.19 17.58
CA ASP A 173 8.15 13.81 18.15
C ASP A 173 7.95 12.96 19.42
#